data_051a87ea5e0f7a2823326d3f43c61570
#
_entry.id   051a87ea5e0f7a2823326d3f43c61570
#
_cell.length_a   1.000
_cell.length_b   1.000
_cell.length_c   1.000
_cell.angle_alpha   90.00
_cell.angle_beta   90.00
_cell.angle_gamma   90.00
#
_symmetry.space_group_name_H-M   'P 1'
#
loop_
_entity.id
_entity.type
_entity.pdbx_description
1 polymer ?
#
loop_
_entity_poly.entity_id
_entity_poly.type
_entity_poly.pdbx_seq_one_letter_code
_entity_poly.pdbx_strand_id
1 'polypeptide(L)'
;MRKLLILFIILIPDTSFSNEKFVNYLKEGKKIIFMRHALAPGTADPKNFNINDCSTQRNLNEEGRSQSKRIGNFFKNKNIRIDKVLSSEWCRCKDTANIAFGNFQTFSALNSFYEARFAKNKSKQIKELKNFLNNWESDSNLIIVTHFVVISELLNKGTSSGEMILTDKKLTILGNLEIN
;
A
#
# COMPACT_ATOMS: atom_id res chain seq x y z
N MET A 1 59.64 -1.47 -4.38
CA MET A 1 58.41 -1.20 -3.57
C MET A 1 57.18 -1.54 -4.43
N ARG A 2 56.55 -2.63 -4.18
CA ARG A 2 55.40 -3.16 -4.96
C ARG A 2 54.13 -2.53 -4.38
N LYS A 3 53.46 -1.65 -5.13
CA LYS A 3 52.15 -1.05 -4.72
C LYS A 3 51.06 -2.11 -4.88
N LEU A 4 50.48 -2.55 -3.76
CA LEU A 4 49.33 -3.46 -3.72
C LEU A 4 48.09 -2.62 -4.07
N LEU A 5 47.49 -2.87 -5.23
CA LEU A 5 46.22 -2.27 -5.63
C LEU A 5 45.09 -3.09 -4.98
N ILE A 6 44.45 -2.56 -3.94
CA ILE A 6 43.29 -3.18 -3.31
C ILE A 6 42.07 -2.78 -4.14
N LEU A 7 41.51 -3.74 -4.87
CA LEU A 7 40.25 -3.57 -5.62
C LEU A 7 39.06 -3.69 -4.63
N PHE A 8 38.40 -2.58 -4.33
CA PHE A 8 37.18 -2.58 -3.56
C PHE A 8 36.03 -3.00 -4.48
N ILE A 9 35.56 -4.24 -4.33
CA ILE A 9 34.32 -4.71 -4.97
C ILE A 9 33.15 -4.17 -4.15
N ILE A 10 32.48 -3.12 -4.65
CA ILE A 10 31.21 -2.64 -4.09
C ILE A 10 30.13 -3.63 -4.52
N LEU A 11 29.68 -4.46 -3.59
CA LEU A 11 28.48 -5.28 -3.76
C LEU A 11 27.27 -4.34 -3.76
N ILE A 12 26.80 -3.94 -4.96
CA ILE A 12 25.50 -3.27 -5.12
C ILE A 12 24.43 -4.33 -4.90
N PRO A 13 23.52 -4.18 -3.91
CA PRO A 13 22.42 -5.12 -3.72
C PRO A 13 21.56 -5.15 -4.98
N ASP A 14 21.30 -6.35 -5.51
CA ASP A 14 20.59 -6.56 -6.77
C ASP A 14 19.07 -6.31 -6.56
N THR A 15 18.66 -5.05 -6.72
CA THR A 15 17.25 -4.63 -6.64
C THR A 15 16.38 -5.34 -7.69
N SER A 16 16.96 -5.79 -8.78
CA SER A 16 16.29 -6.55 -9.86
C SER A 16 15.77 -7.89 -9.36
N PHE A 17 16.56 -8.64 -8.60
CA PHE A 17 16.18 -9.94 -8.07
C PHE A 17 15.00 -9.85 -7.07
N SER A 18 14.97 -8.80 -6.25
CA SER A 18 13.88 -8.54 -5.31
C SER A 18 12.55 -8.27 -6.04
N ASN A 19 12.60 -7.47 -7.12
CA ASN A 19 11.42 -7.12 -7.92
C ASN A 19 10.86 -8.33 -8.68
N GLU A 20 11.70 -9.20 -9.23
CA GLU A 20 11.28 -10.41 -9.92
C GLU A 20 10.58 -11.39 -8.98
N LYS A 21 11.14 -11.62 -7.80
CA LYS A 21 10.54 -12.46 -6.77
C LYS A 21 9.18 -11.93 -6.32
N PHE A 22 9.05 -10.61 -6.14
CA PHE A 22 7.78 -9.96 -5.80
C PHE A 22 6.72 -10.21 -6.88
N VAL A 23 7.08 -10.05 -8.17
CA VAL A 23 6.18 -10.31 -9.30
C VAL A 23 5.77 -11.78 -9.35
N ASN A 24 6.68 -12.71 -9.10
CA ASN A 24 6.38 -14.14 -9.10
C ASN A 24 5.34 -14.49 -8.01
N TYR A 25 5.48 -13.99 -6.81
CA TYR A 25 4.48 -14.14 -5.76
C TYR A 25 3.11 -13.57 -6.16
N LEU A 26 3.06 -12.40 -6.82
CA LEU A 26 1.81 -11.82 -7.30
C LEU A 26 1.14 -12.69 -8.38
N LYS A 27 1.93 -13.30 -9.26
CA LYS A 27 1.42 -14.21 -10.32
C LYS A 27 0.86 -15.51 -9.76
N GLU A 28 1.39 -16.00 -8.65
CA GLU A 28 0.83 -17.15 -7.93
C GLU A 28 -0.61 -16.87 -7.46
N GLY A 29 -0.92 -15.61 -7.13
CA GLY A 29 -2.20 -15.24 -6.51
C GLY A 29 -2.26 -15.55 -5.02
N LYS A 30 -3.45 -15.45 -4.42
CA LYS A 30 -3.72 -15.71 -2.99
C LYS A 30 -2.89 -14.84 -2.04
N LYS A 31 -2.44 -13.66 -2.50
CA LYS A 31 -1.64 -12.73 -1.73
C LYS A 31 -2.46 -11.51 -1.34
N ILE A 32 -2.07 -10.87 -0.25
CA ILE A 32 -2.65 -9.62 0.21
C ILE A 32 -1.59 -8.53 0.03
N ILE A 33 -1.96 -7.46 -0.67
CA ILE A 33 -1.10 -6.32 -0.93
C ILE A 33 -1.63 -5.14 -0.14
N PHE A 34 -0.91 -4.74 0.90
CA PHE A 34 -1.17 -3.51 1.63
C PHE A 34 -0.42 -2.37 0.96
N MET A 35 -1.15 -1.37 0.49
CA MET A 35 -0.59 -0.20 -0.16
C MET A 35 -0.92 1.05 0.64
N ARG A 36 0.09 1.81 1.03
CA ARG A 36 -0.17 3.18 1.48
C ARG A 36 -0.62 4.01 0.30
N HIS A 37 -1.64 4.87 0.49
CA HIS A 37 -2.07 5.82 -0.53
C HIS A 37 -0.86 6.55 -1.15
N ALA A 38 -0.97 6.92 -2.42
CA ALA A 38 0.05 7.65 -3.15
C ALA A 38 0.33 9.02 -2.53
N LEU A 39 1.32 9.72 -3.05
CA LEU A 39 1.82 10.96 -2.47
C LEU A 39 0.73 12.02 -2.30
N ALA A 40 0.46 12.34 -1.05
CA ALA A 40 -0.39 13.43 -0.60
C ALA A 40 0.44 14.30 0.34
N PRO A 41 0.89 15.50 -0.07
CA PRO A 41 1.76 16.35 0.73
C PRO A 41 1.16 16.76 2.07
N GLY A 42 1.99 16.97 3.09
CA GLY A 42 1.59 17.33 4.44
C GLY A 42 1.41 16.12 5.36
N THR A 43 1.00 16.37 6.62
CA THR A 43 0.98 15.35 7.68
C THR A 43 -0.40 15.05 8.24
N ALA A 44 -1.27 16.04 8.38
CA ALA A 44 -2.61 15.92 8.97
C ALA A 44 -3.69 16.39 8.00
N ASP A 45 -4.93 16.08 8.28
CA ASP A 45 -6.08 16.66 7.58
C ASP A 45 -6.49 17.99 8.22
N PRO A 46 -7.13 18.92 7.49
CA PRO A 46 -7.62 20.19 8.04
C PRO A 46 -8.55 20.00 9.23
N LYS A 47 -8.67 21.04 10.08
CA LYS A 47 -9.53 20.98 11.28
C LYS A 47 -11.00 20.76 10.94
N ASN A 48 -11.47 21.29 9.81
CA ASN A 48 -12.84 21.15 9.29
C ASN A 48 -13.04 19.85 8.50
N PHE A 49 -12.18 18.84 8.69
CA PHE A 49 -12.27 17.55 8.00
C PHE A 49 -13.69 16.95 8.02
N ASN A 50 -14.15 16.60 6.83
CA ASN A 50 -15.37 15.82 6.59
C ASN A 50 -15.06 14.67 5.63
N ILE A 51 -15.38 13.44 6.03
CA ILE A 51 -15.09 12.23 5.23
C ILE A 51 -15.79 12.24 3.86
N ASN A 52 -16.94 12.92 3.77
CA ASN A 52 -17.76 13.00 2.56
C ASN A 52 -17.39 14.18 1.65
N ASP A 53 -16.47 15.05 2.08
CA ASP A 53 -16.07 16.25 1.34
C ASP A 53 -14.55 16.29 1.15
N CYS A 54 -14.12 15.97 -0.08
CA CYS A 54 -12.70 15.94 -0.43
C CYS A 54 -12.02 17.30 -0.33
N SER A 55 -12.75 18.41 -0.45
CA SER A 55 -12.18 19.76 -0.33
C SER A 55 -11.67 20.07 1.09
N THR A 56 -12.16 19.31 2.07
CA THR A 56 -11.77 19.42 3.49
C THR A 56 -10.69 18.42 3.89
N GLN A 57 -10.09 17.72 2.92
CA GLN A 57 -9.11 16.66 3.17
C GLN A 57 -7.76 17.00 2.55
N ARG A 58 -6.73 16.41 3.07
CA ARG A 58 -5.42 16.34 2.42
C ARG A 58 -5.47 15.32 1.29
N ASN A 59 -5.26 15.79 0.06
CA ASN A 59 -5.45 15.02 -1.16
C ASN A 59 -4.13 14.74 -1.89
N LEU A 60 -4.17 13.86 -2.90
CA LEU A 60 -3.05 13.63 -3.80
C LEU A 60 -2.68 14.93 -4.54
N ASN A 61 -1.39 15.15 -4.71
CA ASN A 61 -0.89 16.10 -5.70
C ASN A 61 -0.71 15.43 -7.07
N GLU A 62 -0.23 16.15 -8.07
CA GLU A 62 -0.01 15.63 -9.42
C GLU A 62 1.00 14.45 -9.42
N GLU A 63 2.05 14.51 -8.60
CA GLU A 63 2.98 13.39 -8.47
C GLU A 63 2.30 12.14 -7.87
N GLY A 64 1.46 12.31 -6.85
CA GLY A 64 0.69 11.19 -6.30
C GLY A 64 -0.27 10.57 -7.32
N ARG A 65 -0.90 11.39 -8.16
CA ARG A 65 -1.74 10.92 -9.27
C ARG A 65 -0.92 10.17 -10.30
N SER A 66 0.25 10.69 -10.67
CA SER A 66 1.20 10.04 -11.57
C SER A 66 1.73 8.72 -11.00
N GLN A 67 2.10 8.69 -9.72
CA GLN A 67 2.49 7.48 -9.00
C GLN A 67 1.39 6.42 -9.04
N SER A 68 0.13 6.80 -8.80
CA SER A 68 -1.01 5.89 -8.87
C SER A 68 -1.16 5.27 -10.28
N LYS A 69 -0.97 6.06 -11.34
CA LYS A 69 -0.98 5.57 -12.73
C LYS A 69 0.15 4.57 -12.99
N ARG A 70 1.38 4.85 -12.52
CA ARG A 70 2.53 3.94 -12.67
C ARG A 70 2.25 2.60 -11.97
N ILE A 71 1.68 2.64 -10.76
CA ILE A 71 1.27 1.43 -10.02
C ILE A 71 0.25 0.63 -10.83
N GLY A 72 -0.81 1.25 -11.34
CA GLY A 72 -1.82 0.57 -12.15
C GLY A 72 -1.23 -0.06 -13.42
N ASN A 73 -0.35 0.66 -14.12
CA ASN A 73 0.36 0.15 -15.28
C ASN A 73 1.25 -1.06 -14.94
N PHE A 74 1.91 -1.05 -13.77
CA PHE A 74 2.69 -2.20 -13.31
C PHE A 74 1.83 -3.46 -13.21
N PHE A 75 0.69 -3.41 -12.52
CA PHE A 75 -0.22 -4.57 -12.39
C PHE A 75 -0.74 -5.03 -13.74
N LYS A 76 -1.15 -4.11 -14.60
CA LYS A 76 -1.65 -4.39 -15.95
C LYS A 76 -0.57 -5.05 -16.83
N ASN A 77 0.63 -4.46 -16.89
CA ASN A 77 1.72 -4.94 -17.75
C ASN A 77 2.27 -6.30 -17.29
N LYS A 78 2.16 -6.63 -16.01
CA LYS A 78 2.55 -7.94 -15.46
C LYS A 78 1.43 -8.96 -15.48
N ASN A 79 0.23 -8.60 -15.97
CA ASN A 79 -0.96 -9.46 -16.00
C ASN A 79 -1.30 -10.05 -14.61
N ILE A 80 -1.24 -9.23 -13.56
CA ILE A 80 -1.51 -9.67 -12.19
C ILE A 80 -3.03 -9.76 -11.98
N ARG A 81 -3.49 -10.95 -11.56
CA ARG A 81 -4.90 -11.19 -11.27
C ARG A 81 -5.27 -10.56 -9.91
N ILE A 82 -6.31 -9.74 -9.92
CA ILE A 82 -6.86 -9.07 -8.72
C ILE A 82 -8.29 -9.56 -8.55
N ASP A 83 -8.60 -10.05 -7.35
CA ASP A 83 -9.96 -10.41 -6.94
C ASP A 83 -10.75 -9.16 -6.55
N LYS A 84 -10.18 -8.37 -5.67
CA LYS A 84 -10.84 -7.22 -5.05
C LYS A 84 -9.84 -6.13 -4.70
N VAL A 85 -10.28 -4.88 -4.86
CA VAL A 85 -9.59 -3.70 -4.36
C VAL A 85 -10.42 -3.07 -3.25
N LEU A 86 -9.89 -2.99 -2.05
CA LEU A 86 -10.48 -2.28 -0.92
C LEU A 86 -9.75 -0.98 -0.65
N SER A 87 -10.47 0.06 -0.34
CA SER A 87 -9.92 1.38 -0.03
C SER A 87 -10.49 1.94 1.28
N SER A 88 -9.65 2.64 2.03
CA SER A 88 -10.13 3.60 3.03
C SER A 88 -11.08 4.61 2.38
N GLU A 89 -12.00 5.15 3.19
CA GLU A 89 -12.97 6.16 2.75
C GLU A 89 -12.35 7.55 2.53
N TRP A 90 -11.10 7.79 2.94
CA TRP A 90 -10.35 9.03 2.67
C TRP A 90 -10.14 9.24 1.17
N CYS A 91 -10.33 10.47 0.71
CA CYS A 91 -10.25 10.80 -0.72
C CYS A 91 -8.91 10.43 -1.34
N ARG A 92 -7.78 10.65 -0.67
CA ARG A 92 -6.45 10.23 -1.15
C ARG A 92 -6.33 8.72 -1.37
N CYS A 93 -7.00 7.89 -0.55
CA CYS A 93 -7.02 6.44 -0.76
C CYS A 93 -7.96 6.06 -1.91
N LYS A 94 -9.16 6.64 -1.97
CA LYS A 94 -10.11 6.45 -3.06
C LYS A 94 -9.51 6.86 -4.40
N ASP A 95 -8.85 8.02 -4.46
CA ASP A 95 -8.17 8.50 -5.68
C ASP A 95 -7.04 7.55 -6.09
N THR A 96 -6.20 7.09 -5.14
CA THR A 96 -5.15 6.11 -5.43
C THR A 96 -5.75 4.83 -6.01
N ALA A 97 -6.78 4.28 -5.38
CA ALA A 97 -7.44 3.04 -5.82
C ALA A 97 -8.11 3.21 -7.19
N ASN A 98 -8.83 4.32 -7.39
CA ASN A 98 -9.52 4.61 -8.65
C ASN A 98 -8.55 4.80 -9.81
N ILE A 99 -7.49 5.59 -9.62
CA ILE A 99 -6.52 5.87 -10.69
C ILE A 99 -5.72 4.61 -11.05
N ALA A 100 -5.33 3.80 -10.05
CA ALA A 100 -4.52 2.62 -10.29
C ALA A 100 -5.34 1.44 -10.82
N PHE A 101 -6.56 1.21 -10.32
CA PHE A 101 -7.31 -0.03 -10.56
C PHE A 101 -8.71 0.19 -11.16
N GLY A 102 -9.24 1.40 -11.16
CA GLY A 102 -10.57 1.76 -11.68
C GLY A 102 -11.69 1.35 -10.73
N ASN A 103 -11.89 0.06 -10.48
CA ASN A 103 -12.95 -0.46 -9.61
C ASN A 103 -12.42 -0.78 -8.21
N PHE A 104 -13.12 -0.29 -7.19
CA PHE A 104 -12.80 -0.54 -5.79
C PHE A 104 -14.05 -0.45 -4.90
N GLN A 105 -13.94 -0.99 -3.69
CA GLN A 105 -14.94 -0.85 -2.63
C GLN A 105 -14.34 -0.14 -1.42
N THR A 106 -15.09 0.76 -0.79
CA THR A 106 -14.65 1.37 0.46
C THR A 106 -14.89 0.41 1.63
N PHE A 107 -13.96 0.46 2.60
CA PHE A 107 -14.06 -0.31 3.82
C PHE A 107 -13.57 0.54 4.99
N SER A 108 -14.47 0.90 5.90
CA SER A 108 -14.18 1.83 7.01
C SER A 108 -13.10 1.30 7.98
N ALA A 109 -12.90 -0.01 8.06
CA ALA A 109 -11.81 -0.59 8.83
C ALA A 109 -10.40 -0.21 8.32
N LEU A 110 -10.29 0.34 7.11
CA LEU A 110 -9.05 0.84 6.51
C LEU A 110 -8.80 2.34 6.77
N ASN A 111 -9.70 3.01 7.48
CA ASN A 111 -9.62 4.44 7.76
C ASN A 111 -8.45 4.79 8.70
N SER A 112 -7.94 6.01 8.56
CA SER A 112 -6.85 6.49 9.41
C SER A 112 -7.32 6.69 10.85
N PHE A 113 -6.50 6.24 11.80
CA PHE A 113 -6.64 6.56 13.22
C PHE A 113 -5.41 7.33 13.75
N TYR A 114 -4.67 8.01 12.84
CA TYR A 114 -3.46 8.75 13.16
C TYR A 114 -3.73 9.94 14.10
N GLU A 115 -4.76 10.74 13.78
CA GLU A 115 -5.09 11.89 14.56
C GLU A 115 -5.87 11.50 15.85
N ALA A 116 -5.64 12.24 16.95
CA ALA A 116 -6.23 11.94 18.26
C ALA A 116 -7.77 11.79 18.20
N ARG A 117 -8.44 12.61 17.35
CA ARG A 117 -9.91 12.54 17.16
C ARG A 117 -10.39 11.19 16.60
N PHE A 118 -9.53 10.42 15.92
CA PHE A 118 -9.85 9.12 15.34
C PHE A 118 -9.24 7.95 16.11
N ALA A 119 -8.31 8.19 17.04
CA ALA A 119 -7.56 7.16 17.76
C ALA A 119 -8.46 6.11 18.46
N LYS A 120 -9.63 6.53 18.96
CA LYS A 120 -10.62 5.63 19.59
C LYS A 120 -11.14 4.54 18.68
N ASN A 121 -11.04 4.71 17.36
CA ASN A 121 -11.56 3.74 16.37
C ASN A 121 -10.59 2.58 16.12
N LYS A 122 -9.31 2.72 16.49
CA LYS A 122 -8.22 1.78 16.19
C LYS A 122 -8.58 0.33 16.49
N SER A 123 -8.94 0.03 17.74
CA SER A 123 -9.18 -1.35 18.17
C SER A 123 -10.31 -2.03 17.40
N LYS A 124 -11.41 -1.28 17.16
CA LYS A 124 -12.54 -1.77 16.37
C LYS A 124 -12.13 -2.03 14.92
N GLN A 125 -11.49 -1.06 14.28
CA GLN A 125 -11.06 -1.15 12.89
C GLN A 125 -10.10 -2.33 12.65
N ILE A 126 -9.08 -2.47 13.50
CA ILE A 126 -8.12 -3.58 13.38
C ILE A 126 -8.79 -4.94 13.59
N LYS A 127 -9.73 -5.05 14.51
CA LYS A 127 -10.50 -6.29 14.72
C LYS A 127 -11.36 -6.61 13.48
N GLU A 128 -12.06 -5.65 12.92
CA GLU A 128 -12.88 -5.80 11.71
C GLU A 128 -12.01 -6.20 10.50
N LEU A 129 -10.88 -5.54 10.32
CA LEU A 129 -9.94 -5.85 9.25
C LEU A 129 -9.40 -7.28 9.38
N LYS A 130 -8.96 -7.70 10.57
CA LYS A 130 -8.49 -9.07 10.81
C LYS A 130 -9.58 -10.10 10.54
N ASN A 131 -10.82 -9.84 10.96
CA ASN A 131 -11.95 -10.73 10.68
C ASN A 131 -12.21 -10.86 9.18
N PHE A 132 -12.18 -9.74 8.44
CA PHE A 132 -12.31 -9.76 6.98
C PHE A 132 -11.21 -10.60 6.34
N LEU A 133 -9.94 -10.37 6.70
CA LEU A 133 -8.79 -11.07 6.12
C LEU A 133 -8.82 -12.57 6.40
N ASN A 134 -9.23 -12.98 7.61
CA ASN A 134 -9.36 -14.38 7.98
C ASN A 134 -10.41 -15.13 7.13
N ASN A 135 -11.48 -14.44 6.74
CA ASN A 135 -12.56 -15.00 5.95
C ASN A 135 -12.42 -14.79 4.43
N TRP A 136 -11.45 -13.97 4.02
CA TRP A 136 -11.22 -13.76 2.59
C TRP A 136 -10.58 -15.00 1.96
N GLU A 137 -11.19 -15.48 0.87
CA GLU A 137 -10.69 -16.59 0.06
C GLU A 137 -10.80 -16.26 -1.42
N SER A 138 -9.71 -16.43 -2.15
CA SER A 138 -9.63 -16.23 -3.59
C SER A 138 -8.35 -16.85 -4.14
N ASP A 139 -8.39 -17.29 -5.39
CA ASP A 139 -7.19 -17.68 -6.16
C ASP A 139 -6.44 -16.48 -6.77
N SER A 140 -7.01 -15.29 -6.68
CA SER A 140 -6.42 -14.03 -7.11
C SER A 140 -5.91 -13.22 -5.91
N ASN A 141 -5.42 -12.01 -6.14
CA ASN A 141 -4.84 -11.17 -5.08
C ASN A 141 -5.86 -10.17 -4.53
N LEU A 142 -5.72 -9.82 -3.26
CA LEU A 142 -6.44 -8.74 -2.61
C LEU A 142 -5.55 -7.49 -2.54
N ILE A 143 -6.06 -6.36 -3.02
CA ILE A 143 -5.41 -5.05 -2.87
C ILE A 143 -6.11 -4.27 -1.76
N ILE A 144 -5.32 -3.70 -0.86
CA ILE A 144 -5.80 -2.87 0.26
C ILE A 144 -5.09 -1.52 0.20
N VAL A 145 -5.81 -0.47 -0.19
CA VAL A 145 -5.31 0.91 -0.21
C VAL A 145 -5.69 1.60 1.09
N THR A 146 -4.69 1.94 1.89
CA THR A 146 -4.91 2.45 3.24
C THR A 146 -3.83 3.45 3.68
N HIS A 147 -3.66 3.65 4.97
CA HIS A 147 -2.76 4.60 5.61
C HIS A 147 -1.61 3.88 6.30
N PHE A 148 -0.47 4.57 6.45
CA PHE A 148 0.71 4.02 7.11
C PHE A 148 0.40 3.49 8.53
N VAL A 149 -0.49 4.16 9.27
CA VAL A 149 -0.84 3.74 10.63
C VAL A 149 -1.56 2.40 10.70
N VAL A 150 -2.40 2.10 9.70
CA VAL A 150 -3.10 0.81 9.60
C VAL A 150 -2.10 -0.31 9.25
N ILE A 151 -1.22 -0.04 8.29
CA ILE A 151 -0.17 -0.99 7.89
C ILE A 151 0.78 -1.25 9.05
N SER A 152 1.26 -0.18 9.70
CA SER A 152 2.17 -0.28 10.84
C SER A 152 1.57 -1.06 12.01
N GLU A 153 0.29 -0.82 12.32
CA GLU A 153 -0.41 -1.54 13.40
C GLU A 153 -0.59 -3.02 13.11
N LEU A 154 -0.84 -3.36 11.84
CA LEU A 154 -1.14 -4.74 11.45
C LEU A 154 0.14 -5.56 11.21
N LEU A 155 1.16 -4.95 10.60
CA LEU A 155 2.36 -5.64 10.10
C LEU A 155 3.64 -5.25 10.82
N ASN A 156 3.58 -4.30 11.76
CA ASN A 156 4.76 -3.69 12.42
C ASN A 156 5.80 -3.18 11.40
N LYS A 157 5.33 -2.58 10.29
CA LYS A 157 6.17 -2.10 9.18
C LYS A 157 5.79 -0.68 8.79
N GLY A 158 6.78 0.21 8.75
CA GLY A 158 6.63 1.56 8.18
C GLY A 158 6.53 1.48 6.66
N THR A 159 5.85 2.46 6.05
CA THR A 159 5.66 2.52 4.60
C THR A 159 5.77 3.94 4.06
N SER A 160 6.42 4.10 2.91
CA SER A 160 6.43 5.31 2.08
C SER A 160 5.10 5.47 1.32
N SER A 161 4.86 6.64 0.72
CA SER A 161 3.69 6.86 -0.14
C SER A 161 3.75 5.98 -1.37
N GLY A 162 2.67 5.26 -1.68
CA GLY A 162 2.60 4.33 -2.80
C GLY A 162 3.36 3.01 -2.60
N GLU A 163 4.07 2.83 -1.50
CA GLU A 163 4.74 1.57 -1.19
C GLU A 163 3.73 0.46 -0.94
N MET A 164 4.02 -0.70 -1.49
CA MET A 164 3.26 -1.93 -1.37
C MET A 164 3.99 -2.94 -0.51
N ILE A 165 3.31 -3.48 0.50
CA ILE A 165 3.78 -4.63 1.31
C ILE A 165 2.98 -5.85 0.89
N LEU A 166 3.69 -6.87 0.43
CA LEU A 166 3.11 -8.15 0.04
C LEU A 166 3.13 -9.12 1.21
N THR A 167 1.98 -9.72 1.50
CA THR A 167 1.88 -10.76 2.54
C THR A 167 1.17 -12.01 2.03
N ASP A 168 1.37 -13.11 2.73
CA ASP A 168 0.48 -14.26 2.66
C ASP A 168 -0.80 -14.03 3.52
N LYS A 169 -1.70 -15.03 3.55
CA LYS A 169 -2.94 -14.99 4.34
C LYS A 169 -2.68 -14.94 5.86
N LYS A 170 -1.52 -15.40 6.33
CA LYS A 170 -1.10 -15.33 7.74
C LYS A 170 -0.45 -14.00 8.10
N LEU A 171 -0.44 -13.03 7.17
CA LEU A 171 0.22 -11.73 7.29
C LEU A 171 1.76 -11.82 7.42
N THR A 172 2.37 -12.92 7.00
CA THR A 172 3.83 -13.01 6.86
C THR A 172 4.27 -12.13 5.70
N ILE A 173 5.17 -11.19 5.95
CA ILE A 173 5.69 -10.30 4.90
C ILE A 173 6.58 -11.11 3.95
N LEU A 174 6.24 -11.11 2.67
CA LEU A 174 6.95 -11.79 1.58
C LEU A 174 7.88 -10.84 0.81
N GLY A 175 7.63 -9.53 0.88
CA GLY A 175 8.40 -8.50 0.24
C GLY A 175 7.72 -7.15 0.26
N ASN A 176 8.41 -6.14 -0.23
CA ASN A 176 7.85 -4.81 -0.47
C ASN A 176 8.34 -4.27 -1.82
N LEU A 177 7.60 -3.32 -2.39
CA LEU A 177 7.90 -2.71 -3.67
C LEU A 177 7.41 -1.26 -3.70
N GLU A 178 8.27 -0.38 -4.20
CA GLU A 178 7.93 0.99 -4.61
C GLU A 178 8.03 1.08 -6.13
N ILE A 179 7.06 1.73 -6.77
CA ILE A 179 7.07 2.03 -8.21
C ILE A 179 7.37 3.53 -8.38
N ASN A 180 8.59 3.82 -8.79
CA ASN A 180 9.10 5.18 -9.05
C ASN A 180 8.87 5.59 -10.50
#